data_a52cd308571163f16b2f5b3ed732e575
#
_entry.id   a52cd308571163f16b2f5b3ed732e575
#
_cell.length_a   1.000
_cell.length_b   1.000
_cell.length_c   1.000
_cell.angle_alpha   90.00
_cell.angle_beta   90.00
_cell.angle_gamma   90.00
#
_symmetry.space_group_name_H-M   'P 1'
#
loop_
_entity.id
_entity.type
_entity.pdbx_description
1 polymer ?
#
loop_
_entity_poly.entity_id
_entity_poly.type
_entity_poly.pdbx_seq_one_letter_code
_entity_poly.pdbx_strand_id
1 'polypeptide(L)'
;MICTQPDRAETLASEFSARIQQSLTALADPGKATAMAAYMKGRFDFLGVQTPARRQATVPIMRAFTGHPLDAARELWALPAREYQYVAVDLLRRENRRLSAGDLPALEALVQDKSWWDSVDGLAVTIGSIVAREPQLVGRIDALIRAPDFWLRRIALLHQLDWKQDTDAARLFTYCLRCADEREFFIRKAIGWALRQYARTNPVAVRQFLTTNREKLSGLSFREASKHL
;
A
#
# COMPACT_ATOMS: atom_id res chain seq x y z
N MET A 1 34.66 16.35 -18.97
CA MET A 1 33.68 15.35 -18.48
C MET A 1 33.94 15.13 -16.99
N ILE A 2 33.12 15.70 -16.12
CA ILE A 2 33.22 15.50 -14.66
C ILE A 2 32.45 14.18 -14.41
N CYS A 3 33.19 13.11 -14.16
CA CYS A 3 32.60 11.85 -13.72
C CYS A 3 32.25 12.03 -12.23
N THR A 4 31.02 12.42 -11.93
CA THR A 4 30.51 12.43 -10.54
C THR A 4 30.44 10.98 -10.07
N GLN A 5 31.21 10.62 -9.06
CA GLN A 5 31.03 9.34 -8.36
C GLN A 5 29.59 9.28 -7.84
N PRO A 6 28.87 8.15 -8.02
CA PRO A 6 27.53 8.02 -7.46
C PRO A 6 27.58 8.19 -5.95
N ASP A 7 26.57 8.87 -5.39
CA ASP A 7 26.44 9.03 -3.95
C ASP A 7 26.38 7.64 -3.29
N ARG A 8 26.98 7.52 -2.11
CA ARG A 8 27.01 6.27 -1.34
C ARG A 8 25.61 5.69 -1.12
N ALA A 9 24.60 6.54 -1.02
CA ALA A 9 23.19 6.13 -0.86
C ALA A 9 22.67 5.47 -2.14
N GLU A 10 22.96 6.03 -3.32
CA GLU A 10 22.59 5.47 -4.62
C GLU A 10 23.28 4.11 -4.84
N THR A 11 24.53 3.98 -4.46
CA THR A 11 25.29 2.72 -4.57
C THR A 11 24.62 1.61 -3.73
N LEU A 12 24.25 1.90 -2.48
CA LEU A 12 23.60 0.92 -1.59
C LEU A 12 22.23 0.48 -2.12
N ALA A 13 21.43 1.40 -2.67
CA ALA A 13 20.12 1.08 -3.25
C ALA A 13 20.26 0.19 -4.49
N SER A 14 21.20 0.50 -5.39
CA SER A 14 21.45 -0.26 -6.61
C SER A 14 22.03 -1.66 -6.31
N GLU A 15 22.96 -1.78 -5.37
CA GLU A 15 23.46 -3.09 -4.91
C GLU A 15 22.34 -3.95 -4.30
N PHE A 16 21.48 -3.35 -3.48
CA PHE A 16 20.32 -4.04 -2.91
C PHE A 16 19.38 -4.52 -4.02
N SER A 17 19.03 -3.65 -4.96
CA SER A 17 18.17 -3.96 -6.10
C SER A 17 18.74 -5.12 -6.94
N ALA A 18 20.04 -5.08 -7.24
CA ALA A 18 20.71 -6.14 -7.98
C ALA A 18 20.66 -7.50 -7.27
N ARG A 19 20.87 -7.53 -5.96
CA ARG A 19 20.75 -8.75 -5.13
C ARG A 19 19.33 -9.32 -5.13
N ILE A 20 18.32 -8.47 -5.03
CA ILE A 20 16.92 -8.87 -5.12
C ILE A 20 16.62 -9.45 -6.50
N GLN A 21 17.06 -8.78 -7.58
CA GLN A 21 16.90 -9.26 -8.95
C GLN A 21 17.52 -10.65 -9.14
N GLN A 22 18.77 -10.83 -8.74
CA GLN A 22 19.47 -12.11 -8.83
C GLN A 22 18.71 -13.22 -8.09
N SER A 23 18.28 -12.93 -6.85
CA SER A 23 17.59 -13.89 -5.99
C SER A 23 16.23 -14.32 -6.56
N LEU A 24 15.45 -13.38 -7.11
CA LEU A 24 14.13 -13.70 -7.65
C LEU A 24 14.19 -14.31 -9.05
N THR A 25 15.12 -13.87 -9.90
CA THR A 25 15.29 -14.45 -11.24
C THR A 25 15.68 -15.93 -11.16
N ALA A 26 16.49 -16.31 -10.17
CA ALA A 26 16.86 -17.71 -9.93
C ALA A 26 15.66 -18.61 -9.53
N LEU A 27 14.54 -18.01 -9.09
CA LEU A 27 13.32 -18.71 -8.70
C LEU A 27 12.19 -18.56 -9.74
N ALA A 28 12.46 -17.98 -10.89
CA ALA A 28 11.46 -17.70 -11.91
C ALA A 28 10.78 -18.98 -12.41
N ASP A 29 9.44 -18.90 -12.58
CA ASP A 29 8.60 -19.99 -13.04
C ASP A 29 7.61 -19.46 -14.10
N PRO A 30 7.87 -19.66 -15.40
CA PRO A 30 7.04 -19.12 -16.48
C PRO A 30 5.57 -19.59 -16.41
N GLY A 31 5.33 -20.82 -15.93
CA GLY A 31 3.97 -21.34 -15.78
C GLY A 31 3.17 -20.59 -14.72
N LYS A 32 3.79 -20.34 -13.56
CA LYS A 32 3.18 -19.52 -12.49
C LYS A 32 3.08 -18.04 -12.90
N ALA A 33 4.06 -17.51 -13.65
CA ALA A 33 4.03 -16.14 -14.13
C ALA A 33 2.77 -15.86 -14.96
N THR A 34 2.44 -16.76 -15.89
CA THR A 34 1.22 -16.68 -16.71
C THR A 34 -0.05 -16.64 -15.85
N ALA A 35 -0.16 -17.52 -14.85
CA ALA A 35 -1.31 -17.57 -13.95
C ALA A 35 -1.42 -16.28 -13.07
N MET A 36 -0.28 -15.77 -12.58
CA MET A 36 -0.24 -14.53 -11.79
C MET A 36 -0.62 -13.31 -12.63
N ALA A 37 -0.12 -13.22 -13.88
CA ALA A 37 -0.50 -12.17 -14.81
C ALA A 37 -2.01 -12.21 -15.13
N ALA A 38 -2.57 -13.37 -15.39
CA ALA A 38 -4.00 -13.56 -15.63
C ALA A 38 -4.85 -13.11 -14.43
N TYR A 39 -4.44 -13.46 -13.20
CA TYR A 39 -5.10 -13.00 -11.97
C TYR A 39 -5.10 -11.47 -11.85
N MET A 40 -4.01 -10.81 -12.27
CA MET A 40 -3.89 -9.35 -12.32
C MET A 40 -4.42 -8.75 -13.63
N LYS A 41 -5.23 -9.50 -14.37
CA LYS A 41 -5.90 -9.06 -15.62
C LYS A 41 -4.92 -8.60 -16.71
N GLY A 42 -3.75 -9.22 -16.78
CA GLY A 42 -2.70 -8.90 -17.76
C GLY A 42 -2.08 -7.51 -17.61
N ARG A 43 -2.19 -6.89 -16.44
CA ARG A 43 -1.69 -5.52 -16.22
C ARG A 43 -0.18 -5.45 -15.98
N PHE A 44 0.42 -6.54 -15.53
CA PHE A 44 1.83 -6.60 -15.13
C PHE A 44 2.48 -7.88 -15.59
N ASP A 45 3.76 -7.80 -15.85
CA ASP A 45 4.62 -8.95 -16.04
C ASP A 45 5.01 -9.55 -14.68
N PHE A 46 5.25 -10.86 -14.67
CA PHE A 46 5.62 -11.61 -13.47
C PHE A 46 6.81 -12.53 -13.75
N LEU A 47 7.65 -12.75 -12.76
CA LEU A 47 8.64 -13.82 -12.73
C LEU A 47 8.00 -15.18 -12.39
N GLY A 48 6.84 -15.19 -11.74
CA GLY A 48 6.17 -16.39 -11.26
C GLY A 48 6.59 -16.80 -9.84
N VAL A 49 7.19 -15.90 -9.07
CA VAL A 49 7.65 -16.16 -7.70
C VAL A 49 6.57 -15.81 -6.69
N GLN A 50 5.86 -16.80 -6.21
CA GLN A 50 4.78 -16.64 -5.24
C GLN A 50 5.28 -16.12 -3.88
N THR A 51 4.38 -15.54 -3.09
CA THR A 51 4.70 -14.85 -1.82
C THR A 51 5.57 -15.65 -0.85
N PRO A 52 5.34 -16.95 -0.56
CA PRO A 52 6.20 -17.69 0.36
C PRO A 52 7.66 -17.75 -0.10
N ALA A 53 7.88 -18.16 -1.35
CA ALA A 53 9.21 -18.26 -1.95
C ALA A 53 9.88 -16.89 -2.06
N ARG A 54 9.14 -15.86 -2.52
CA ARG A 54 9.63 -14.48 -2.58
C ARG A 54 10.13 -14.02 -1.20
N ARG A 55 9.34 -14.16 -0.15
CA ARG A 55 9.72 -13.73 1.20
C ARG A 55 10.89 -14.52 1.75
N GLN A 56 10.91 -15.83 1.54
CA GLN A 56 12.04 -16.67 1.95
C GLN A 56 13.35 -16.18 1.34
N ALA A 57 13.35 -15.83 0.06
CA ALA A 57 14.53 -15.37 -0.66
C ALA A 57 14.93 -13.94 -0.29
N THR A 58 13.98 -13.02 -0.08
CA THR A 58 14.26 -11.58 0.03
C THR A 58 14.38 -11.07 1.46
N VAL A 59 13.75 -11.70 2.47
CA VAL A 59 13.82 -11.24 3.87
C VAL A 59 15.25 -11.16 4.41
N PRO A 60 16.15 -12.14 4.16
CA PRO A 60 17.55 -12.01 4.61
C PRO A 60 18.27 -10.81 3.98
N ILE A 61 18.01 -10.53 2.70
CA ILE A 61 18.59 -9.39 1.99
C ILE A 61 18.07 -8.07 2.57
N MET A 62 16.75 -7.96 2.80
CA MET A 62 16.15 -6.79 3.43
C MET A 62 16.68 -6.54 4.85
N ARG A 63 16.92 -7.60 5.63
CA ARG A 63 17.48 -7.47 6.99
C ARG A 63 18.90 -6.88 7.02
N ALA A 64 19.68 -7.19 6.00
CA ALA A 64 21.06 -6.71 5.87
C ALA A 64 21.15 -5.30 5.26
N PHE A 65 20.03 -4.74 4.77
CA PHE A 65 20.03 -3.44 4.10
C PHE A 65 20.08 -2.29 5.10
N THR A 66 21.06 -1.40 4.93
CA THR A 66 21.28 -0.25 5.80
C THR A 66 21.02 1.11 5.12
N GLY A 67 20.86 1.12 3.79
CA GLY A 67 20.52 2.32 3.01
C GLY A 67 19.09 2.82 3.29
N HIS A 68 18.72 3.98 2.74
CA HIS A 68 17.38 4.53 2.92
C HIS A 68 16.33 3.66 2.22
N PRO A 69 15.24 3.22 2.91
CA PRO A 69 14.29 2.26 2.34
C PRO A 69 13.54 2.77 1.11
N LEU A 70 13.30 4.09 1.02
CA LEU A 70 12.63 4.68 -0.12
C LEU A 70 13.49 4.67 -1.40
N ASP A 71 14.80 4.87 -1.28
CA ASP A 71 15.70 4.84 -2.45
C ASP A 71 15.76 3.43 -3.04
N ALA A 72 15.91 2.42 -2.19
CA ALA A 72 15.85 1.02 -2.63
C ALA A 72 14.48 0.64 -3.20
N ALA A 73 13.39 1.18 -2.63
CA ALA A 73 12.04 0.95 -3.16
C ALA A 73 11.86 1.56 -4.55
N ARG A 74 12.41 2.74 -4.83
CA ARG A 74 12.38 3.37 -6.16
C ARG A 74 13.13 2.54 -7.20
N GLU A 75 14.31 2.05 -6.87
CA GLU A 75 15.09 1.17 -7.73
C GLU A 75 14.28 -0.10 -8.10
N LEU A 76 13.69 -0.75 -7.11
CA LEU A 76 12.84 -1.92 -7.34
C LEU A 76 11.56 -1.57 -8.12
N TRP A 77 11.01 -0.37 -7.92
CA TRP A 77 9.79 0.06 -8.60
C TRP A 77 10.00 0.24 -10.10
N ALA A 78 11.19 0.68 -10.49
CA ALA A 78 11.56 0.85 -11.89
C ALA A 78 11.61 -0.48 -12.67
N LEU A 79 11.82 -1.60 -12.00
CA LEU A 79 11.95 -2.93 -12.60
C LEU A 79 10.61 -3.43 -13.18
N PRO A 80 10.64 -4.26 -14.25
CA PRO A 80 9.43 -4.63 -14.99
C PRO A 80 8.51 -5.59 -14.23
N ALA A 81 9.03 -6.64 -13.60
CA ALA A 81 8.22 -7.68 -13.01
C ALA A 81 7.59 -7.24 -11.68
N ARG A 82 6.33 -7.58 -11.47
CA ARG A 82 5.50 -7.15 -10.33
C ARG A 82 6.04 -7.58 -8.98
N GLU A 83 6.73 -8.68 -8.91
CA GLU A 83 7.36 -9.14 -7.67
C GLU A 83 8.35 -8.13 -7.09
N TYR A 84 9.00 -7.31 -7.90
CA TYR A 84 9.91 -6.28 -7.42
C TYR A 84 9.16 -5.18 -6.66
N GLN A 85 7.97 -4.76 -7.16
CA GLN A 85 7.11 -3.82 -6.43
C GLN A 85 6.61 -4.42 -5.12
N TYR A 86 6.34 -5.74 -5.08
CA TYR A 86 5.99 -6.39 -3.83
C TYR A 86 7.13 -6.39 -2.80
N VAL A 87 8.38 -6.58 -3.24
CA VAL A 87 9.55 -6.47 -2.36
C VAL A 87 9.74 -5.04 -1.87
N ALA A 88 9.54 -4.05 -2.73
CA ALA A 88 9.58 -2.63 -2.35
C ALA A 88 8.54 -2.32 -1.25
N VAL A 89 7.30 -2.76 -1.41
CA VAL A 89 6.24 -2.60 -0.40
C VAL A 89 6.59 -3.34 0.90
N ASP A 90 7.08 -4.58 0.82
CA ASP A 90 7.50 -5.35 2.00
C ASP A 90 8.66 -4.64 2.75
N LEU A 91 9.63 -4.05 2.02
CA LEU A 91 10.73 -3.26 2.60
C LEU A 91 10.22 -2.00 3.30
N LEU A 92 9.41 -1.19 2.61
CA LEU A 92 8.85 0.05 3.15
C LEU A 92 8.02 -0.19 4.41
N ARG A 93 7.21 -1.26 4.43
CA ARG A 93 6.44 -1.66 5.62
C ARG A 93 7.34 -2.11 6.76
N ARG A 94 8.36 -2.90 6.47
CA ARG A 94 9.31 -3.40 7.44
C ARG A 94 10.09 -2.26 8.10
N GLU A 95 10.59 -1.34 7.28
CA GLU A 95 11.47 -0.25 7.68
C GLU A 95 10.69 1.07 7.91
N ASN A 96 9.36 1.00 8.14
CA ASN A 96 8.50 2.18 8.23
C ASN A 96 8.95 3.20 9.28
N ARG A 97 9.65 2.77 10.35
CA ARG A 97 10.18 3.67 11.38
C ARG A 97 11.33 4.56 10.90
N ARG A 98 11.94 4.21 9.77
CA ARG A 98 13.01 4.99 9.12
C ARG A 98 12.46 5.96 8.08
N LEU A 99 11.14 5.94 7.84
CA LEU A 99 10.43 6.87 6.97
C LEU A 99 9.86 8.03 7.80
N SER A 100 9.81 9.21 7.17
CA SER A 100 9.39 10.48 7.78
C SER A 100 8.36 11.23 6.91
N ALA A 101 7.91 12.38 7.38
CA ALA A 101 7.07 13.30 6.60
C ALA A 101 7.68 13.67 5.23
N GLY A 102 9.01 13.81 5.16
CA GLY A 102 9.73 14.13 3.92
C GLY A 102 9.58 13.08 2.82
N ASP A 103 9.27 11.82 3.19
CA ASP A 103 9.12 10.71 2.25
C ASP A 103 7.72 10.62 1.63
N LEU A 104 6.72 11.28 2.22
CA LEU A 104 5.32 11.18 1.79
C LEU A 104 5.10 11.53 0.32
N PRO A 105 5.68 12.63 -0.24
CA PRO A 105 5.47 12.94 -1.66
C PRO A 105 5.93 11.82 -2.59
N ALA A 106 7.04 11.16 -2.24
CA ALA A 106 7.57 10.08 -3.04
C ALA A 106 6.77 8.78 -2.87
N LEU A 107 6.27 8.48 -1.67
CA LEU A 107 5.35 7.36 -1.46
C LEU A 107 4.05 7.54 -2.24
N GLU A 108 3.51 8.76 -2.31
CA GLU A 108 2.34 9.09 -3.12
C GLU A 108 2.62 8.96 -4.63
N ALA A 109 3.82 9.32 -5.07
CA ALA A 109 4.23 9.08 -6.46
C ALA A 109 4.27 7.58 -6.80
N LEU A 110 4.76 6.73 -5.88
CA LEU A 110 4.71 5.26 -6.05
C LEU A 110 3.26 4.73 -6.10
N VAL A 111 2.32 5.36 -5.38
CA VAL A 111 0.89 5.00 -5.46
C VAL A 111 0.34 5.25 -6.86
N GLN A 112 0.79 6.32 -7.52
CA GLN A 112 0.30 6.74 -8.84
C GLN A 112 1.05 6.07 -10.01
N ASP A 113 2.19 5.43 -9.74
CA ASP A 113 2.92 4.64 -10.72
C ASP A 113 2.63 3.14 -10.53
N LYS A 114 2.38 2.45 -11.65
CA LYS A 114 2.04 1.01 -11.66
C LYS A 114 0.91 0.67 -10.67
N SER A 115 -0.08 1.55 -10.56
CA SER A 115 -1.16 1.51 -9.56
C SER A 115 -2.02 0.26 -9.69
N TRP A 116 -2.16 -0.50 -8.60
CA TRP A 116 -3.13 -1.56 -8.44
C TRP A 116 -3.31 -1.88 -6.95
N TRP A 117 -4.42 -2.48 -6.57
CA TRP A 117 -4.77 -2.72 -5.17
C TRP A 117 -3.69 -3.47 -4.37
N ASP A 118 -2.96 -4.37 -4.98
CA ASP A 118 -1.95 -5.23 -4.36
C ASP A 118 -0.69 -4.49 -3.86
N SER A 119 -0.35 -3.35 -4.46
CA SER A 119 0.73 -2.48 -3.99
C SER A 119 0.19 -1.28 -3.21
N VAL A 120 -0.90 -0.66 -3.68
CA VAL A 120 -1.51 0.53 -3.07
C VAL A 120 -1.91 0.26 -1.61
N ASP A 121 -2.47 -0.90 -1.31
CA ASP A 121 -2.93 -1.24 0.04
C ASP A 121 -1.76 -1.32 1.05
N GLY A 122 -0.62 -1.85 0.61
CA GLY A 122 0.58 -1.86 1.43
C GLY A 122 1.19 -0.47 1.64
N LEU A 123 1.16 0.38 0.61
CA LEU A 123 1.58 1.78 0.71
C LEU A 123 0.65 2.59 1.63
N ALA A 124 -0.66 2.31 1.61
CA ALA A 124 -1.63 2.95 2.53
C ALA A 124 -1.26 2.71 4.00
N VAL A 125 -0.92 1.48 4.36
CA VAL A 125 -0.48 1.14 5.72
C VAL A 125 0.85 1.82 6.07
N THR A 126 1.79 1.89 5.13
CA THR A 126 3.07 2.57 5.33
C THR A 126 2.88 4.07 5.58
N ILE A 127 2.09 4.75 4.73
CA ILE A 127 1.73 6.17 4.90
C ILE A 127 0.99 6.38 6.23
N GLY A 128 0.03 5.50 6.54
CA GLY A 128 -0.69 5.52 7.81
C GLY A 128 0.23 5.42 9.03
N SER A 129 1.28 4.60 8.97
CA SER A 129 2.26 4.49 10.05
C SER A 129 3.06 5.78 10.28
N ILE A 130 3.35 6.56 9.22
CA ILE A 130 4.02 7.87 9.34
C ILE A 130 3.06 8.86 10.00
N VAL A 131 1.82 8.94 9.51
CA VAL A 131 0.79 9.86 10.04
C VAL A 131 0.46 9.54 11.51
N ALA A 132 0.44 8.27 11.91
CA ALA A 132 0.22 7.88 13.30
C ALA A 132 1.30 8.42 14.25
N ARG A 133 2.54 8.52 13.78
CA ARG A 133 3.66 9.08 14.56
C ARG A 133 3.71 10.62 14.52
N GLU A 134 3.15 11.22 13.48
CA GLU A 134 3.19 12.66 13.23
C GLU A 134 1.77 13.18 12.95
N PRO A 135 0.92 13.34 14.00
CA PRO A 135 -0.51 13.68 13.83
C PRO A 135 -0.77 14.99 13.09
N GLN A 136 0.21 15.92 13.05
CA GLN A 136 0.11 17.16 12.26
C GLN A 136 0.01 16.90 10.74
N LEU A 137 0.38 15.71 10.28
CA LEU A 137 0.31 15.32 8.87
C LEU A 137 -1.11 14.95 8.40
N VAL A 138 -2.05 14.87 9.33
CA VAL A 138 -3.43 14.48 9.03
C VAL A 138 -4.09 15.34 7.95
N GLY A 139 -3.76 16.64 7.91
CA GLY A 139 -4.22 17.56 6.85
C GLY A 139 -3.82 17.12 5.45
N ARG A 140 -2.69 16.40 5.30
CA ARG A 140 -2.30 15.81 4.02
C ARG A 140 -3.27 14.68 3.60
N ILE A 141 -3.67 13.84 4.53
CA ILE A 141 -4.66 12.79 4.26
C ILE A 141 -6.03 13.40 3.92
N ASP A 142 -6.41 14.51 4.59
CA ASP A 142 -7.61 15.29 4.25
C ASP A 142 -7.55 15.87 2.83
N ALA A 143 -6.36 16.11 2.27
CA ALA A 143 -6.19 16.47 0.87
C ALA A 143 -6.30 15.22 -0.05
N LEU A 144 -5.71 14.09 0.32
CA LEU A 144 -5.77 12.85 -0.48
C LEU A 144 -7.19 12.35 -0.68
N ILE A 145 -8.09 12.46 0.31
CA ILE A 145 -9.50 12.04 0.14
C ILE A 145 -10.27 12.89 -0.87
N ARG A 146 -9.70 14.02 -1.30
CA ARG A 146 -10.26 14.91 -2.32
C ARG A 146 -9.51 14.85 -3.64
N ALA A 147 -8.46 14.05 -3.74
CA ALA A 147 -7.64 13.96 -4.94
C ALA A 147 -8.45 13.45 -6.14
N PRO A 148 -8.16 13.94 -7.37
CA PRO A 148 -8.81 13.43 -8.58
C PRO A 148 -8.49 11.94 -8.82
N ASP A 149 -7.30 11.49 -8.48
CA ASP A 149 -6.89 10.09 -8.57
C ASP A 149 -7.55 9.26 -7.46
N PHE A 150 -8.31 8.26 -7.85
CA PHE A 150 -9.00 7.39 -6.89
C PHE A 150 -8.06 6.49 -6.09
N TRP A 151 -6.85 6.20 -6.56
CA TRP A 151 -5.87 5.45 -5.78
C TRP A 151 -5.38 6.25 -4.56
N LEU A 152 -5.22 7.57 -4.70
CA LEU A 152 -4.92 8.46 -3.58
C LEU A 152 -6.09 8.54 -2.59
N ARG A 153 -7.35 8.59 -3.10
CA ARG A 153 -8.53 8.51 -2.21
C ARG A 153 -8.61 7.16 -1.50
N ARG A 154 -8.20 6.06 -2.17
CA ARG A 154 -8.10 4.74 -1.54
C ARG A 154 -7.07 4.74 -0.41
N ILE A 155 -5.90 5.38 -0.58
CA ILE A 155 -4.92 5.59 0.51
C ILE A 155 -5.59 6.25 1.71
N ALA A 156 -6.33 7.35 1.49
CA ALA A 156 -7.00 8.06 2.58
C ALA A 156 -8.04 7.19 3.30
N LEU A 157 -8.76 6.33 2.61
CA LEU A 157 -9.70 5.38 3.22
C LEU A 157 -9.00 4.29 4.05
N LEU A 158 -7.79 3.85 3.65
CA LEU A 158 -7.12 2.68 4.19
C LEU A 158 -5.96 3.00 5.16
N HIS A 159 -5.53 4.27 5.30
CA HIS A 159 -4.34 4.62 6.08
C HIS A 159 -4.42 4.20 7.56
N GLN A 160 -5.61 4.06 8.13
CA GLN A 160 -5.82 3.66 9.53
C GLN A 160 -6.00 2.14 9.74
N LEU A 161 -5.79 1.29 8.72
CA LEU A 161 -6.09 -0.15 8.82
C LEU A 161 -5.43 -0.85 10.00
N ASP A 162 -4.23 -0.44 10.38
CA ASP A 162 -3.46 -1.06 11.46
C ASP A 162 -3.51 -0.27 12.79
N TRP A 163 -4.31 0.81 12.87
CA TRP A 163 -4.36 1.69 14.06
C TRP A 163 -5.17 1.12 15.23
N LYS A 164 -6.05 0.16 14.96
CA LYS A 164 -6.85 -0.53 16.01
C LYS A 164 -7.60 0.46 16.91
N GLN A 165 -7.23 0.51 18.22
CA GLN A 165 -7.85 1.40 19.20
C GLN A 165 -7.58 2.89 18.93
N ASP A 166 -6.47 3.20 18.28
CA ASP A 166 -6.08 4.58 17.96
C ASP A 166 -6.79 5.11 16.70
N THR A 167 -7.66 4.30 16.07
CA THR A 167 -8.43 4.71 14.88
C THR A 167 -9.27 5.94 15.19
N ASP A 168 -9.08 7.04 14.47
CA ASP A 168 -9.98 8.20 14.44
C ASP A 168 -11.28 7.79 13.70
N ALA A 169 -12.26 7.35 14.48
CA ALA A 169 -13.54 6.88 13.95
C ALA A 169 -14.32 8.00 13.23
N ALA A 170 -14.25 9.22 13.71
CA ALA A 170 -14.94 10.36 13.11
C ALA A 170 -14.40 10.63 11.70
N ARG A 171 -13.08 10.61 11.54
CA ARG A 171 -12.41 10.75 10.25
C ARG A 171 -12.72 9.60 9.32
N LEU A 172 -12.60 8.36 9.81
CA LEU A 172 -12.94 7.17 9.04
C LEU A 172 -14.36 7.27 8.46
N PHE A 173 -15.34 7.59 9.30
CA PHE A 173 -16.75 7.70 8.89
C PHE A 173 -16.97 8.85 7.91
N THR A 174 -16.33 10.00 8.15
CA THR A 174 -16.38 11.14 7.25
C THR A 174 -15.84 10.80 5.87
N TYR A 175 -14.71 10.08 5.78
CA TYR A 175 -14.12 9.67 4.51
C TYR A 175 -14.99 8.64 3.79
N CYS A 176 -15.55 7.69 4.52
CA CYS A 176 -16.49 6.72 3.96
C CYS A 176 -17.71 7.40 3.34
N LEU A 177 -18.29 8.41 4.02
CA LEU A 177 -19.44 9.16 3.51
C LEU A 177 -19.06 10.05 2.34
N ARG A 178 -17.88 10.65 2.35
CA ARG A 178 -17.42 11.47 1.23
C ARG A 178 -17.29 10.69 -0.07
N CYS A 179 -16.94 9.41 0.00
CA CYS A 179 -16.78 8.53 -1.15
C CYS A 179 -17.97 7.58 -1.36
N ALA A 180 -19.07 7.76 -0.63
CA ALA A 180 -20.18 6.77 -0.61
C ALA A 180 -20.91 6.63 -1.94
N ASP A 181 -21.02 7.70 -2.72
CA ASP A 181 -21.68 7.79 -4.03
C ASP A 181 -20.76 7.37 -5.20
N GLU A 182 -19.45 7.16 -4.95
CA GLU A 182 -18.51 6.78 -6.00
C GLU A 182 -18.88 5.42 -6.62
N ARG A 183 -18.73 5.33 -7.94
CA ARG A 183 -19.00 4.11 -8.70
C ARG A 183 -17.78 3.19 -8.85
N GLU A 184 -16.58 3.72 -8.52
CA GLU A 184 -15.34 2.97 -8.62
C GLU A 184 -15.33 1.76 -7.68
N PHE A 185 -15.13 0.58 -8.26
CA PHE A 185 -15.14 -0.70 -7.53
C PHE A 185 -14.14 -0.72 -6.35
N PHE A 186 -12.92 -0.23 -6.59
CA PHE A 186 -11.86 -0.23 -5.59
C PHE A 186 -12.12 0.73 -4.43
N ILE A 187 -12.87 1.82 -4.67
CA ILE A 187 -13.32 2.74 -3.61
C ILE A 187 -14.40 2.09 -2.77
N ARG A 188 -15.42 1.49 -3.42
CA ARG A 188 -16.48 0.77 -2.70
C ARG A 188 -15.94 -0.36 -1.83
N LYS A 189 -14.95 -1.09 -2.35
CA LYS A 189 -14.24 -2.15 -1.58
C LYS A 189 -13.44 -1.56 -0.42
N ALA A 190 -12.76 -0.42 -0.61
CA ALA A 190 -11.99 0.25 0.43
C ALA A 190 -12.88 0.70 1.60
N ILE A 191 -14.03 1.32 1.31
CA ILE A 191 -15.02 1.70 2.33
C ILE A 191 -15.41 0.48 3.17
N GLY A 192 -15.84 -0.59 2.51
CA GLY A 192 -16.25 -1.81 3.21
C GLY A 192 -15.14 -2.45 4.04
N TRP A 193 -13.92 -2.49 3.51
CA TRP A 193 -12.78 -3.06 4.21
C TRP A 193 -12.33 -2.22 5.41
N ALA A 194 -12.23 -0.90 5.27
CA ALA A 194 -11.86 -0.01 6.36
C ALA A 194 -12.86 -0.11 7.53
N LEU A 195 -14.17 -0.10 7.25
CA LEU A 195 -15.21 -0.29 8.25
C LEU A 195 -15.13 -1.68 8.89
N ARG A 196 -14.98 -2.75 8.11
CA ARG A 196 -14.83 -4.11 8.61
C ARG A 196 -13.59 -4.28 9.51
N GLN A 197 -12.49 -3.64 9.16
CA GLN A 197 -11.28 -3.69 9.97
C GLN A 197 -11.50 -2.97 11.31
N TYR A 198 -12.14 -1.81 11.30
CA TYR A 198 -12.47 -1.09 12.52
C TYR A 198 -13.53 -1.80 13.37
N ALA A 199 -14.44 -2.55 12.77
CA ALA A 199 -15.44 -3.35 13.47
C ALA A 199 -14.82 -4.40 14.42
N ARG A 200 -13.59 -4.85 14.16
CA ARG A 200 -12.84 -5.74 15.07
C ARG A 200 -12.47 -5.06 16.39
N THR A 201 -12.41 -3.74 16.39
CA THR A 201 -12.07 -2.92 17.56
C THR A 201 -13.33 -2.33 18.19
N ASN A 202 -14.24 -1.79 17.39
CA ASN A 202 -15.48 -1.17 17.87
C ASN A 202 -16.68 -1.58 16.98
N PRO A 203 -17.22 -2.79 17.18
CA PRO A 203 -18.35 -3.27 16.37
C PRO A 203 -19.63 -2.46 16.58
N VAL A 204 -19.83 -1.87 17.77
CA VAL A 204 -21.02 -1.07 18.08
C VAL A 204 -21.05 0.20 17.25
N ALA A 205 -19.94 0.94 17.20
CA ALA A 205 -19.85 2.16 16.41
C ALA A 205 -20.06 1.89 14.91
N VAL A 206 -19.50 0.78 14.39
CA VAL A 206 -19.66 0.43 12.97
C VAL A 206 -21.09 0.00 12.67
N ARG A 207 -21.77 -0.78 13.51
CA ARG A 207 -23.19 -1.11 13.34
C ARG A 207 -24.06 0.14 13.29
N GLN A 208 -23.86 1.06 14.23
CA GLN A 208 -24.60 2.33 14.25
C GLN A 208 -24.37 3.13 12.98
N PHE A 209 -23.12 3.27 12.53
CA PHE A 209 -22.77 3.95 11.30
C PHE A 209 -23.47 3.32 10.08
N LEU A 210 -23.43 1.99 9.97
CA LEU A 210 -24.07 1.25 8.86
C LEU A 210 -25.58 1.39 8.86
N THR A 211 -26.24 1.33 10.03
CA THR A 211 -27.68 1.51 10.16
C THR A 211 -28.10 2.92 9.74
N THR A 212 -27.41 3.94 10.26
CA THR A 212 -27.73 5.35 9.99
C THR A 212 -27.50 5.74 8.53
N ASN A 213 -26.53 5.11 7.86
CA ASN A 213 -26.11 5.51 6.52
C ASN A 213 -26.39 4.44 5.45
N ARG A 214 -27.33 3.52 5.73
CA ARG A 214 -27.62 2.37 4.84
C ARG A 214 -27.90 2.78 3.40
N GLU A 215 -28.69 3.82 3.20
CA GLU A 215 -29.10 4.29 1.87
C GLU A 215 -28.01 5.03 1.10
N LYS A 216 -27.04 5.61 1.81
CA LYS A 216 -25.91 6.32 1.21
C LYS A 216 -24.82 5.37 0.70
N LEU A 217 -24.69 4.19 1.34
CA LEU A 217 -23.64 3.24 1.03
C LEU A 217 -24.05 2.31 -0.13
N SER A 218 -23.09 2.05 -1.01
CA SER A 218 -23.28 1.02 -2.03
C SER A 218 -23.56 -0.35 -1.39
N GLY A 219 -24.34 -1.20 -2.06
CA GLY A 219 -24.58 -2.56 -1.60
C GLY A 219 -23.29 -3.37 -1.41
N LEU A 220 -22.25 -3.08 -2.19
CA LEU A 220 -20.93 -3.71 -2.05
C LEU A 220 -20.23 -3.25 -0.76
N SER A 221 -20.16 -1.93 -0.52
CA SER A 221 -19.54 -1.37 0.70
C SER A 221 -20.23 -1.90 1.96
N PHE A 222 -21.56 -1.93 1.96
CA PHE A 222 -22.34 -2.42 3.09
C PHE A 222 -22.06 -3.91 3.36
N ARG A 223 -22.14 -4.79 2.34
CA ARG A 223 -21.87 -6.23 2.51
C ARG A 223 -20.45 -6.50 2.99
N GLU A 224 -19.45 -5.78 2.45
CA GLU A 224 -18.06 -5.94 2.90
C GLU A 224 -17.85 -5.50 4.36
N ALA A 225 -18.46 -4.40 4.77
CA ALA A 225 -18.38 -3.89 6.14
C ALA A 225 -19.05 -4.83 7.16
N SER A 226 -20.15 -5.49 6.76
CA SER A 226 -20.99 -6.32 7.65
C SER A 226 -20.47 -7.75 7.87
N LYS A 227 -19.38 -8.18 7.20
CA LYS A 227 -18.96 -9.59 7.19
C LYS A 227 -18.62 -10.20 8.54
N HIS A 228 -18.39 -9.40 9.56
CA HIS A 228 -17.99 -9.86 10.91
C HIS A 228 -18.71 -9.08 12.03
N LEU A 229 -19.91 -8.55 11.74
CA LEU A 229 -20.75 -7.83 12.69
C LEU A 229 -21.90 -8.69 13.22
#